data_9aa725808436f759dc5673d35e70aefb
#
_entry.id   9aa725808436f759dc5673d35e70aefb
#
_cell.length_a   1.000
_cell.length_b   1.000
_cell.length_c   1.000
_cell.angle_alpha   90.00
_cell.angle_beta   90.00
_cell.angle_gamma   90.00
#
_symmetry.space_group_name_H-M   'P 1'
#
loop_
_entity.id
_entity.type
_entity.pdbx_description
1 polymer ?
#
loop_
_entity_poly.entity_id
_entity_poly.type
_entity_poly.pdbx_seq_one_letter_code
_entity_poly.pdbx_strand_id
1 'polypeptide(L)'
;MSRESVLVSSEWVASNLNNIVLIEVDEDTAAYEQAHIEGAIRLHWRDELQEKIGRDIISKENFEILLSNKGVSNDDTVVLYGGNNNWFAAYAYWYFKLYGHQDVKLMDGGRKIWELENRPMTDVVPNKPKTSYRATSQNTNLRAFRDEVLLSIGKKNLVDVRSPQEFSGELAAPAHLPQEQGQVTMLAVRFSVESPP
;
A
#
# COMPACT_ATOMS: atom_id res chain seq x y z
N MET A 1 -16.34 -0.89 -7.32
CA MET A 1 -15.34 0.16 -7.09
C MET A 1 -14.85 0.57 -8.46
N SER A 2 -15.06 1.82 -8.90
CA SER A 2 -14.59 2.27 -10.23
C SER A 2 -13.10 2.62 -10.17
N ARG A 3 -12.41 2.67 -11.33
CA ARG A 3 -11.00 3.10 -11.41
C ARG A 3 -10.82 4.52 -10.85
N GLU A 4 -11.71 5.43 -11.21
CA GLU A 4 -11.67 6.83 -10.78
C GLU A 4 -11.83 7.02 -9.26
N SER A 5 -12.46 6.05 -8.58
CA SER A 5 -12.57 6.10 -7.12
C SER A 5 -11.28 5.66 -6.40
N VAL A 6 -10.32 5.07 -7.12
CA VAL A 6 -9.07 4.52 -6.56
C VAL A 6 -7.85 5.28 -7.06
N LEU A 7 -7.83 5.64 -8.34
CA LEU A 7 -6.67 6.27 -8.98
C LEU A 7 -6.91 7.76 -9.21
N VAL A 8 -5.90 8.56 -8.92
CA VAL A 8 -5.84 10.00 -9.23
C VAL A 8 -4.61 10.32 -10.06
N SER A 9 -4.70 11.29 -10.97
CA SER A 9 -3.56 11.71 -11.77
C SER A 9 -2.56 12.56 -10.96
N SER A 10 -1.32 12.67 -11.43
CA SER A 10 -0.32 13.58 -10.90
C SER A 10 -0.80 15.05 -10.92
N GLU A 11 -1.54 15.45 -11.96
CA GLU A 11 -2.15 16.78 -12.05
C GLU A 11 -3.19 17.02 -10.97
N TRP A 12 -4.05 16.02 -10.72
CA TRP A 12 -5.03 16.09 -9.62
C TRP A 12 -4.31 16.24 -8.27
N VAL A 13 -3.26 15.44 -8.03
CA VAL A 13 -2.45 15.53 -6.80
C VAL A 13 -1.85 16.93 -6.66
N ALA A 14 -1.21 17.46 -7.71
CA ALA A 14 -0.62 18.80 -7.70
C ALA A 14 -1.63 19.89 -7.36
N SER A 15 -2.87 19.76 -7.85
CA SER A 15 -3.94 20.72 -7.59
C SER A 15 -4.56 20.60 -6.20
N ASN A 16 -4.29 19.52 -5.47
CA ASN A 16 -4.92 19.21 -4.18
C ASN A 16 -3.95 19.04 -3.01
N LEU A 17 -2.65 19.35 -3.17
CA LEU A 17 -1.62 19.13 -2.14
C LEU A 17 -2.00 19.67 -0.75
N ASN A 18 -2.72 20.79 -0.68
CA ASN A 18 -3.15 21.40 0.58
C ASN A 18 -4.37 20.71 1.23
N ASN A 19 -5.05 19.82 0.50
CA ASN A 19 -6.32 19.21 0.92
C ASN A 19 -6.21 17.70 1.12
N ILE A 20 -5.02 17.13 0.94
CA ILE A 20 -4.77 15.69 1.04
C ILE A 20 -3.63 15.40 2.01
N VAL A 21 -3.60 14.18 2.51
CA VAL A 21 -2.41 13.62 3.13
C VAL A 21 -1.70 12.76 2.09
N LEU A 22 -0.59 13.26 1.57
CA LEU A 22 0.22 12.55 0.59
C LEU A 22 1.25 11.69 1.33
N ILE A 23 1.38 10.41 0.93
CA ILE A 23 2.28 9.45 1.58
C ILE A 23 3.13 8.75 0.52
N GLU A 24 4.46 8.88 0.64
CA GLU A 24 5.40 8.08 -0.13
C GLU A 24 5.68 6.76 0.59
N VAL A 25 5.47 5.65 -0.10
CA VAL A 25 5.62 4.30 0.47
C VAL A 25 6.67 3.53 -0.33
N ASP A 26 7.75 3.15 0.34
CA ASP A 26 8.82 2.38 -0.30
C ASP A 26 9.51 1.40 0.67
N GLU A 27 10.29 0.47 0.12
CA GLU A 27 11.19 -0.41 0.88
C GLU A 27 12.51 0.30 1.20
N ASP A 28 13.03 1.06 0.23
CA ASP A 28 14.18 1.94 0.40
C ASP A 28 13.70 3.39 0.37
N THR A 29 13.81 4.05 1.51
CA THR A 29 13.37 5.43 1.66
C THR A 29 14.46 6.47 1.38
N ALA A 30 15.63 6.05 0.88
CA ALA A 30 16.73 6.97 0.54
C ALA A 30 16.31 7.97 -0.56
N ALA A 31 15.46 7.55 -1.49
CA ALA A 31 14.92 8.43 -2.51
C ALA A 31 14.05 9.55 -1.93
N TYR A 32 13.23 9.24 -0.93
CA TYR A 32 12.43 10.25 -0.20
C TYR A 32 13.33 11.27 0.49
N GLU A 33 14.42 10.84 1.13
CA GLU A 33 15.35 11.72 1.85
C GLU A 33 16.11 12.67 0.92
N GLN A 34 16.38 12.23 -0.33
CA GLN A 34 17.00 13.07 -1.35
C GLN A 34 16.02 14.11 -1.90
N ALA A 35 14.82 13.68 -2.26
CA ALA A 35 13.75 14.56 -2.69
C ALA A 35 12.42 13.80 -2.73
N HIS A 36 11.34 14.46 -2.35
CA HIS A 36 9.97 13.95 -2.37
C HIS A 36 8.98 15.04 -2.78
N ILE A 37 7.74 14.68 -3.04
CA ILE A 37 6.68 15.64 -3.37
C ILE A 37 6.40 16.50 -2.13
N GLU A 38 6.26 17.81 -2.30
CA GLU A 38 6.03 18.74 -1.20
C GLU A 38 4.85 18.30 -0.31
N GLY A 39 5.08 18.31 1.00
CA GLY A 39 4.09 17.90 2.00
C GLY A 39 3.90 16.38 2.15
N ALA A 40 4.54 15.56 1.32
CA ALA A 40 4.47 14.12 1.45
C ALA A 40 5.17 13.63 2.72
N ILE A 41 4.53 12.72 3.45
CA ILE A 41 5.13 12.01 4.57
C ILE A 41 5.67 10.66 4.10
N ARG A 42 6.73 10.16 4.74
CA ARG A 42 7.33 8.87 4.45
C ARG A 42 6.63 7.73 5.20
N LEU A 43 6.45 6.60 4.54
CA LEU A 43 6.04 5.35 5.16
C LEU A 43 6.98 4.22 4.68
N HIS A 44 7.73 3.64 5.61
CA HIS A 44 8.66 2.55 5.30
C HIS A 44 7.92 1.21 5.35
N TRP A 45 7.79 0.54 4.19
CA TRP A 45 7.03 -0.70 4.07
C TRP A 45 7.45 -1.78 5.07
N ARG A 46 8.76 -2.09 5.16
CA ARG A 46 9.28 -3.17 6.00
C ARG A 46 9.20 -2.85 7.49
N ASP A 47 9.62 -1.64 7.87
CA ASP A 47 9.83 -1.31 9.28
C ASP A 47 8.55 -0.83 9.97
N GLU A 48 7.60 -0.29 9.20
CA GLU A 48 6.40 0.34 9.74
C GLU A 48 5.10 -0.43 9.44
N LEU A 49 5.07 -1.28 8.40
CA LEU A 49 3.88 -2.04 8.02
C LEU A 49 3.99 -3.55 8.28
N GLN A 50 5.13 -4.05 8.75
CA GLN A 50 5.30 -5.47 9.06
C GLN A 50 5.66 -5.69 10.52
N GLU A 51 5.21 -6.79 11.09
CA GLU A 51 5.70 -7.25 12.37
C GLU A 51 7.15 -7.72 12.26
N LYS A 52 7.97 -7.35 13.25
CA LYS A 52 9.42 -7.59 13.22
C LYS A 52 9.80 -9.07 13.24
N ILE A 53 9.00 -9.92 13.87
CA ILE A 53 9.29 -11.35 14.06
C ILE A 53 8.54 -12.20 13.05
N GLY A 54 7.21 -12.11 13.03
CA GLY A 54 6.35 -12.94 12.19
C GLY A 54 6.22 -12.44 10.74
N ARG A 55 6.70 -11.23 10.44
CA ARG A 55 6.52 -10.57 9.14
C ARG A 55 5.07 -10.50 8.65
N ASP A 56 4.14 -10.69 9.57
CA ASP A 56 2.73 -10.46 9.30
C ASP A 56 2.42 -8.96 9.35
N ILE A 57 1.18 -8.61 9.06
CA ILE A 57 0.69 -7.23 9.18
C ILE A 57 0.73 -6.79 10.65
N ILE A 58 1.04 -5.52 10.89
CA ILE A 58 0.99 -4.96 12.24
C ILE A 58 -0.44 -5.00 12.78
N SER A 59 -0.57 -5.02 14.12
CA SER A 59 -1.89 -5.00 14.76
C SER A 59 -2.66 -3.71 14.47
N LYS A 60 -3.96 -3.74 14.69
CA LYS A 60 -4.84 -2.56 14.61
C LYS A 60 -4.30 -1.40 15.47
N GLU A 61 -3.91 -1.70 16.71
CA GLU A 61 -3.41 -0.72 17.67
C GLU A 61 -2.10 -0.09 17.19
N ASN A 62 -1.20 -0.89 16.63
CA ASN A 62 0.04 -0.38 16.06
C ASN A 62 -0.20 0.46 14.82
N PHE A 63 -1.19 0.11 13.99
CA PHE A 63 -1.58 0.93 12.85
C PHE A 63 -2.19 2.28 13.28
N GLU A 64 -3.04 2.28 14.32
CA GLU A 64 -3.58 3.51 14.91
C GLU A 64 -2.46 4.43 15.44
N ILE A 65 -1.49 3.87 16.17
CA ILE A 65 -0.33 4.60 16.70
C ILE A 65 0.52 5.16 15.55
N LEU A 66 0.81 4.35 14.54
CA LEU A 66 1.59 4.75 13.38
C LEU A 66 0.97 5.95 12.67
N LEU A 67 -0.30 5.85 12.28
CA LEU A 67 -0.98 6.92 11.55
C LEU A 67 -1.17 8.17 12.41
N SER A 68 -1.49 8.01 13.70
CA SER A 68 -1.58 9.13 14.63
C SER A 68 -0.26 9.89 14.73
N ASN A 69 0.88 9.18 14.85
CA ASN A 69 2.21 9.79 14.91
C ASN A 69 2.61 10.49 13.60
N LYS A 70 2.10 9.99 12.46
CA LYS A 70 2.33 10.61 11.15
C LYS A 70 1.37 11.76 10.84
N GLY A 71 0.45 12.08 11.75
CA GLY A 71 -0.49 13.20 11.60
C GLY A 71 -1.62 12.91 10.62
N VAL A 72 -2.00 11.65 10.45
CA VAL A 72 -3.15 11.23 9.64
C VAL A 72 -4.40 11.18 10.50
N SER A 73 -5.51 11.74 10.03
CA SER A 73 -6.84 11.68 10.67
C SER A 73 -7.80 10.77 9.88
N ASN A 74 -8.86 10.34 10.53
CA ASN A 74 -9.85 9.44 9.90
C ASN A 74 -10.57 10.04 8.69
N ASP A 75 -10.75 11.37 8.70
CA ASP A 75 -11.48 12.09 7.67
C ASP A 75 -10.57 12.61 6.53
N ASP A 76 -9.26 12.34 6.61
CA ASP A 76 -8.33 12.75 5.57
C ASP A 76 -8.55 11.98 4.26
N THR A 77 -8.43 12.69 3.15
CA THR A 77 -8.18 12.06 1.85
C THR A 77 -6.71 11.68 1.79
N VAL A 78 -6.41 10.39 1.88
CA VAL A 78 -5.04 9.87 1.79
C VAL A 78 -4.71 9.51 0.35
N VAL A 79 -3.58 10.00 -0.17
CA VAL A 79 -3.06 9.59 -1.48
C VAL A 79 -1.71 8.93 -1.29
N LEU A 80 -1.58 7.71 -1.79
CA LEU A 80 -0.36 6.92 -1.69
C LEU A 80 0.37 6.91 -3.03
N TYR A 81 1.69 7.04 -2.98
CA TYR A 81 2.56 6.88 -4.14
C TYR A 81 3.90 6.29 -3.71
N GLY A 82 4.71 5.86 -4.68
CA GLY A 82 6.06 5.36 -4.41
C GLY A 82 6.83 5.07 -5.68
N GLY A 83 8.03 4.56 -5.52
CA GLY A 83 8.85 3.97 -6.56
C GLY A 83 8.33 2.60 -7.02
N ASN A 84 9.16 1.85 -7.74
CA ASN A 84 8.87 0.47 -8.15
C ASN A 84 7.45 0.27 -8.74
N ASN A 85 7.00 1.19 -9.60
CA ASN A 85 5.64 1.17 -10.18
C ASN A 85 4.52 1.12 -9.14
N ASN A 86 4.66 1.82 -8.02
CA ASN A 86 3.70 1.83 -6.90
C ASN A 86 3.52 0.50 -6.16
N TRP A 87 4.45 -0.44 -6.27
CA TRP A 87 4.29 -1.74 -5.61
C TRP A 87 3.96 -1.60 -4.12
N PHE A 88 4.81 -0.88 -3.39
CA PHE A 88 4.62 -0.70 -1.95
C PHE A 88 3.45 0.23 -1.61
N ALA A 89 3.17 1.22 -2.46
CA ALA A 89 1.99 2.06 -2.32
C ALA A 89 0.68 1.26 -2.50
N ALA A 90 0.63 0.32 -3.44
CA ALA A 90 -0.51 -0.58 -3.62
C ALA A 90 -0.71 -1.51 -2.41
N TYR A 91 0.39 -2.01 -1.81
CA TYR A 91 0.33 -2.76 -0.56
C TYR A 91 -0.23 -1.91 0.60
N ALA A 92 0.27 -0.67 0.75
CA ALA A 92 -0.25 0.24 1.77
C ALA A 92 -1.73 0.58 1.53
N TYR A 93 -2.16 0.77 0.26
CA TYR A 93 -3.56 0.97 -0.08
C TYR A 93 -4.45 -0.17 0.45
N TRP A 94 -4.06 -1.42 0.22
CA TRP A 94 -4.76 -2.58 0.77
C TRP A 94 -4.82 -2.53 2.30
N TYR A 95 -3.73 -2.09 2.94
CA TYR A 95 -3.65 -1.94 4.40
C TYR A 95 -4.66 -0.93 4.95
N PHE A 96 -4.74 0.25 4.33
CA PHE A 96 -5.72 1.27 4.69
C PHE A 96 -7.15 0.74 4.54
N LYS A 97 -7.44 0.02 3.45
CA LYS A 97 -8.75 -0.60 3.23
C LYS A 97 -9.04 -1.72 4.23
N LEU A 98 -8.03 -2.52 4.59
CA LEU A 98 -8.15 -3.59 5.59
C LEU A 98 -8.59 -3.04 6.96
N TYR A 99 -8.05 -1.89 7.36
CA TYR A 99 -8.33 -1.21 8.61
C TYR A 99 -9.39 -0.11 8.50
N GLY A 100 -10.12 -0.06 7.40
CA GLY A 100 -11.35 0.70 7.25
C GLY A 100 -11.20 2.19 6.96
N HIS A 101 -10.02 2.66 6.51
CA HIS A 101 -9.88 4.04 6.05
C HIS A 101 -10.76 4.27 4.81
N GLN A 102 -11.61 5.29 4.85
CA GLN A 102 -12.65 5.48 3.83
C GLN A 102 -12.09 6.04 2.53
N ASP A 103 -11.39 7.17 2.59
CA ASP A 103 -10.93 7.90 1.39
C ASP A 103 -9.42 7.74 1.20
N VAL A 104 -9.02 6.61 0.64
CA VAL A 104 -7.63 6.33 0.24
C VAL A 104 -7.55 6.09 -1.26
N LYS A 105 -6.56 6.68 -1.91
CA LYS A 105 -6.31 6.66 -3.35
C LYS A 105 -4.84 6.35 -3.64
N LEU A 106 -4.57 5.99 -4.88
CA LEU A 106 -3.22 5.82 -5.43
C LEU A 106 -2.99 6.90 -6.51
N MET A 107 -1.80 7.50 -6.52
CA MET A 107 -1.39 8.34 -7.63
C MET A 107 -0.99 7.46 -8.82
N ASP A 108 -1.69 7.57 -9.94
CA ASP A 108 -1.41 6.80 -11.17
C ASP A 108 -0.02 7.15 -11.69
N GLY A 109 0.80 6.13 -11.98
CA GLY A 109 2.19 6.27 -12.40
C GLY A 109 3.21 6.54 -11.28
N GLY A 110 2.76 6.77 -10.03
CA GLY A 110 3.59 6.91 -8.85
C GLY A 110 4.63 8.02 -8.97
N ARG A 111 5.75 7.87 -8.25
CA ARG A 111 6.88 8.81 -8.26
C ARG A 111 7.42 9.06 -9.67
N LYS A 112 7.48 8.01 -10.48
CA LYS A 112 8.05 8.09 -11.82
C LYS A 112 7.33 9.10 -12.74
N ILE A 113 5.99 9.14 -12.71
CA ILE A 113 5.25 10.09 -13.55
C ILE A 113 5.49 11.54 -13.10
N TRP A 114 5.56 11.79 -11.77
CA TRP A 114 5.85 13.09 -11.22
C TRP A 114 7.21 13.64 -11.69
N GLU A 115 8.24 12.77 -11.66
CA GLU A 115 9.59 13.09 -12.15
C GLU A 115 9.62 13.31 -13.68
N LEU A 116 8.95 12.45 -14.47
CA LEU A 116 8.88 12.59 -15.93
C LEU A 116 8.18 13.88 -16.38
N GLU A 117 7.22 14.35 -15.61
CA GLU A 117 6.53 15.62 -15.83
C GLU A 117 7.34 16.83 -15.32
N ASN A 118 8.55 16.60 -14.77
CA ASN A 118 9.42 17.63 -14.18
C ASN A 118 8.69 18.48 -13.14
N ARG A 119 7.81 17.88 -12.33
CA ARG A 119 7.10 18.58 -11.25
C ARG A 119 8.04 18.85 -10.07
N PRO A 120 7.76 19.91 -9.28
CA PRO A 120 8.63 20.29 -8.16
C PRO A 120 8.73 19.18 -7.11
N MET A 121 9.92 19.04 -6.56
CA MET A 121 10.23 18.16 -5.44
C MET A 121 11.02 18.94 -4.38
N THR A 122 11.03 18.46 -3.15
CA THR A 122 11.73 19.07 -2.01
C THR A 122 12.38 18.01 -1.13
N ASP A 123 13.39 18.41 -0.37
CA ASP A 123 14.00 17.61 0.71
C ASP A 123 13.44 17.99 2.10
N VAL A 124 12.53 18.95 2.16
CA VAL A 124 11.94 19.44 3.40
C VAL A 124 10.90 18.48 3.95
N VAL A 125 11.25 17.74 4.98
CA VAL A 125 10.32 16.80 5.65
C VAL A 125 9.21 17.57 6.37
N PRO A 126 7.92 17.29 6.07
CA PRO A 126 6.82 18.00 6.70
C PRO A 126 6.71 17.65 8.19
N ASN A 127 6.49 18.65 9.01
CA ASN A 127 6.20 18.47 10.43
C ASN A 127 4.68 18.54 10.64
N LYS A 128 4.03 17.37 10.74
CA LYS A 128 2.59 17.28 11.01
C LYS A 128 2.34 17.04 12.51
N PRO A 129 1.36 17.75 13.12
CA PRO A 129 0.97 17.46 14.49
C PRO A 129 0.38 16.06 14.61
N LYS A 130 0.57 15.42 15.78
CA LYS A 130 -0.06 14.12 16.05
C LYS A 130 -1.59 14.24 16.07
N THR A 131 -2.23 13.18 15.60
CA THR A 131 -3.69 13.04 15.58
C THR A 131 -4.17 11.91 16.50
N SER A 132 -5.45 11.62 16.48
CA SER A 132 -6.07 10.48 17.17
C SER A 132 -6.75 9.57 16.16
N TYR A 133 -5.96 8.91 15.31
CA TYR A 133 -6.47 7.98 14.31
C TYR A 133 -7.09 6.74 14.97
N ARG A 134 -8.23 6.29 14.45
CA ARG A 134 -8.94 5.08 14.91
C ARG A 134 -9.24 4.16 13.73
N ALA A 135 -8.66 2.97 13.77
CA ALA A 135 -8.94 1.92 12.78
C ALA A 135 -10.20 1.13 13.15
N THR A 136 -10.85 0.54 12.17
CA THR A 136 -11.86 -0.48 12.40
C THR A 136 -11.20 -1.85 12.66
N SER A 137 -11.99 -2.86 13.05
CA SER A 137 -11.53 -4.24 12.99
C SER A 137 -11.18 -4.60 11.54
N GLN A 138 -10.22 -5.52 11.35
CA GLN A 138 -9.81 -5.95 10.03
C GLN A 138 -11.00 -6.44 9.20
N ASN A 139 -11.11 -5.95 7.97
CA ASN A 139 -12.06 -6.47 7.02
C ASN A 139 -11.56 -7.82 6.48
N THR A 140 -12.02 -8.91 7.08
CA THR A 140 -11.60 -10.27 6.73
C THR A 140 -11.91 -10.67 5.28
N ASN A 141 -12.81 -9.96 4.59
CA ASN A 141 -13.09 -10.20 3.17
C ASN A 141 -11.93 -9.75 2.25
N LEU A 142 -11.01 -8.93 2.75
CA LEU A 142 -9.85 -8.44 2.00
C LEU A 142 -8.59 -9.28 2.24
N ARG A 143 -8.67 -10.34 3.04
CA ARG A 143 -7.56 -11.22 3.34
C ARG A 143 -8.00 -12.68 3.26
N ALA A 144 -7.22 -13.52 2.61
CA ALA A 144 -7.41 -14.97 2.58
C ALA A 144 -6.20 -15.66 3.21
N PHE A 145 -6.45 -16.67 4.04
CA PHE A 145 -5.40 -17.52 4.59
C PHE A 145 -5.19 -18.77 3.74
N ARG A 146 -4.06 -19.44 3.93
CA ARG A 146 -3.63 -20.61 3.17
C ARG A 146 -4.75 -21.65 2.97
N ASP A 147 -5.46 -22.01 4.01
CA ASP A 147 -6.47 -23.06 3.95
C ASP A 147 -7.70 -22.63 3.13
N GLU A 148 -8.10 -21.34 3.22
CA GLU A 148 -9.13 -20.78 2.36
C GLU A 148 -8.71 -20.78 0.87
N VAL A 149 -7.45 -20.40 0.61
CA VAL A 149 -6.89 -20.44 -0.77
C VAL A 149 -6.91 -21.85 -1.30
N LEU A 150 -6.44 -22.85 -0.55
CA LEU A 150 -6.46 -24.25 -0.96
C LEU A 150 -7.87 -24.76 -1.27
N LEU A 151 -8.85 -24.43 -0.45
CA LEU A 151 -10.26 -24.80 -0.66
C LEU A 151 -10.89 -24.08 -1.85
N SER A 152 -10.29 -23.00 -2.33
CA SER A 152 -10.78 -22.19 -3.47
C SER A 152 -10.25 -22.66 -4.83
N ILE A 153 -9.25 -23.55 -4.85
CA ILE A 153 -8.68 -24.10 -6.10
C ILE A 153 -9.77 -24.81 -6.89
N GLY A 154 -9.91 -24.44 -8.16
CA GLY A 154 -10.95 -24.98 -9.06
C GLY A 154 -12.38 -24.52 -8.80
N LYS A 155 -12.60 -23.65 -7.77
CA LYS A 155 -13.93 -23.12 -7.43
C LYS A 155 -14.03 -21.59 -7.56
N LYS A 156 -12.92 -20.88 -7.45
CA LYS A 156 -12.83 -19.42 -7.56
C LYS A 156 -11.72 -19.05 -8.52
N ASN A 157 -11.81 -17.87 -9.11
CA ASN A 157 -10.72 -17.32 -9.90
C ASN A 157 -9.58 -16.92 -8.95
N LEU A 158 -8.43 -17.57 -9.10
CA LEU A 158 -7.20 -17.23 -8.42
C LEU A 158 -6.29 -16.53 -9.42
N VAL A 159 -5.82 -15.34 -9.07
CA VAL A 159 -4.91 -14.54 -9.90
C VAL A 159 -3.55 -14.51 -9.21
N ASP A 160 -2.52 -15.00 -9.88
CA ASP A 160 -1.13 -14.86 -9.44
C ASP A 160 -0.56 -13.60 -10.06
N VAL A 161 -0.14 -12.65 -9.23
CA VAL A 161 0.43 -11.36 -9.65
C VAL A 161 1.96 -11.35 -9.68
N ARG A 162 2.60 -12.50 -9.45
CA ARG A 162 4.06 -12.66 -9.56
C ARG A 162 4.51 -12.54 -11.03
N SER A 163 5.83 -12.38 -11.22
CA SER A 163 6.42 -12.41 -12.56
C SER A 163 6.25 -13.80 -13.21
N PRO A 164 6.26 -13.92 -14.54
CA PRO A 164 6.22 -15.21 -15.22
C PRO A 164 7.31 -16.18 -14.74
N GLN A 165 8.51 -15.69 -14.46
CA GLN A 165 9.64 -16.50 -14.00
C GLN A 165 9.43 -17.03 -12.57
N GLU A 166 8.83 -16.24 -11.68
CA GLU A 166 8.47 -16.70 -10.35
C GLU A 166 7.30 -17.71 -10.41
N PHE A 167 6.37 -17.49 -11.32
CA PHE A 167 5.24 -18.42 -11.53
C PHE A 167 5.71 -19.77 -12.07
N SER A 168 6.62 -19.78 -13.06
CA SER A 168 7.18 -21.01 -13.65
C SER A 168 8.18 -21.72 -12.72
N GLY A 169 8.66 -21.07 -11.67
CA GLY A 169 9.70 -21.60 -10.79
C GLY A 169 11.14 -21.44 -11.31
N GLU A 170 11.33 -20.70 -12.41
CA GLU A 170 12.67 -20.34 -12.90
C GLU A 170 13.40 -19.40 -11.96
N LEU A 171 12.63 -18.50 -11.31
CA LEU A 171 13.12 -17.61 -10.27
C LEU A 171 12.59 -18.09 -8.92
N ALA A 172 13.48 -18.67 -8.12
CA ALA A 172 13.15 -19.04 -6.74
C ALA A 172 13.20 -17.80 -5.85
N ALA A 173 12.33 -17.75 -4.82
CA ALA A 173 12.45 -16.74 -3.78
C ALA A 173 13.87 -16.77 -3.17
N PRO A 174 14.46 -15.60 -2.83
CA PRO A 174 15.80 -15.57 -2.26
C PRO A 174 15.92 -16.47 -1.04
N ALA A 175 17.00 -17.26 -0.99
CA ALA A 175 17.24 -18.28 0.04
C ALA A 175 17.34 -17.73 1.49
N HIS A 176 17.42 -16.41 1.66
CA HIS A 176 17.45 -15.75 2.96
C HIS A 176 16.06 -15.49 3.57
N LEU A 177 15.00 -15.75 2.82
CA LEU A 177 13.67 -15.82 3.43
C LEU A 177 13.62 -17.16 4.18
N PRO A 178 13.38 -17.16 5.51
CA PRO A 178 13.23 -18.42 6.24
C PRO A 178 12.18 -19.25 5.51
N GLN A 179 12.55 -20.44 5.09
CA GLN A 179 11.60 -21.45 4.64
C GLN A 179 10.84 -21.96 5.88
N GLU A 180 10.13 -21.07 6.54
CA GLU A 180 9.15 -21.51 7.51
C GLU A 180 8.01 -22.14 6.72
N GLN A 181 7.88 -23.42 6.96
CA GLN A 181 6.94 -24.33 6.37
C GLN A 181 5.57 -23.67 6.16
N GLY A 182 5.23 -23.40 4.89
CA GLY A 182 3.85 -23.18 4.50
C GLY A 182 3.33 -21.76 4.41
N GLN A 183 4.13 -20.72 4.50
CA GLN A 183 3.66 -19.36 4.16
C GLN A 183 3.86 -19.06 2.68
N VAL A 184 2.86 -19.43 1.89
CA VAL A 184 2.67 -18.84 0.57
C VAL A 184 2.07 -17.46 0.81
N THR A 185 2.88 -16.40 0.72
CA THR A 185 2.36 -15.05 0.72
C THR A 185 1.71 -14.79 -0.65
N MET A 186 0.54 -15.36 -0.86
CA MET A 186 -0.32 -15.00 -1.98
C MET A 186 -1.09 -13.76 -1.56
N LEU A 187 -0.79 -12.62 -2.18
CA LEU A 187 -1.67 -11.47 -2.14
C LEU A 187 -2.86 -11.78 -3.04
N ALA A 188 -3.85 -12.49 -2.51
CA ALA A 188 -5.09 -12.74 -3.22
C ALA A 188 -5.93 -11.47 -3.18
N VAL A 189 -5.80 -10.61 -4.19
CA VAL A 189 -6.73 -9.50 -4.41
C VAL A 189 -8.02 -10.08 -4.94
N ARG A 190 -9.06 -10.08 -4.14
CA ARG A 190 -10.40 -10.53 -4.52
C ARG A 190 -11.05 -9.44 -5.37
N PHE A 191 -11.00 -9.57 -6.68
CA PHE A 191 -11.90 -8.84 -7.58
C PHE A 191 -13.19 -9.65 -7.74
N SER A 192 -14.28 -9.21 -7.12
CA SER A 192 -15.61 -9.62 -7.53
C SER A 192 -15.95 -8.89 -8.82
N VAL A 193 -15.77 -9.55 -9.96
CA VAL A 193 -16.39 -9.10 -11.21
C VAL A 193 -17.84 -9.55 -11.12
N GLU A 194 -18.76 -8.64 -10.81
CA GLU A 194 -20.17 -8.86 -11.09
C GLU A 194 -20.29 -8.90 -12.62
N SER A 195 -20.71 -10.04 -13.13
CA SER A 195 -21.06 -10.17 -14.54
C SER A 195 -22.23 -9.21 -14.83
N PRO A 196 -22.14 -8.38 -15.88
CA PRO A 196 -23.29 -7.57 -16.27
C PRO A 196 -24.48 -8.49 -16.68
N PRO A 197 -25.72 -8.02 -16.51
CA PRO A 197 -26.93 -8.77 -16.84
C PRO A 197 -27.05 -9.10 -18.31
#